data_f48d85708023d358eb0b61b888c9cd69
#
_entry.id   f48d85708023d358eb0b61b888c9cd69
#
_cell.length_a   1.000
_cell.length_b   1.000
_cell.length_c   1.000
_cell.angle_alpha   90.00
_cell.angle_beta   90.00
_cell.angle_gamma   90.00
#
_symmetry.space_group_name_H-M   'P 1'
#
loop_
_entity.id
_entity.type
_entity.pdbx_description
1 polymer ?
#
loop_
_entity_poly.entity_id
_entity_poly.type
_entity_poly.pdbx_seq_one_letter_code
_entity_poly.pdbx_strand_id
1 'polypeptide(L)'
;HNGIEYGDMQLIAEAYGVLCTVAGKTNDEMAEIFASWNEGKLSSYLIEITAEILRHREPDGSYLIDKILDAAGQKGTGKWSVINSLEYGQPLNLIATAVYERSLSAAVELRQEASSVYLRSQRTLDFTEADTLALQRSLYASKIVSYAQGFALLQEASKENKWSLDLSSIARIWRNGCIIRSAFLSDIAEAYEAQPDLQHLLLAPFFQHEIK
;
A
#
# COMPACT_ATOMS: atom_id res chain seq x y z
N HIS A 1 10.33 -6.86 0.04
CA HIS A 1 10.35 -5.41 0.09
C HIS A 1 9.55 -4.78 -1.07
N ASN A 2 10.00 -4.90 -2.32
CA ASN A 2 9.39 -4.19 -3.44
C ASN A 2 7.96 -4.67 -3.78
N GLY A 3 7.61 -5.92 -3.48
CA GLY A 3 6.22 -6.36 -3.59
C GLY A 3 5.30 -5.63 -2.60
N ILE A 4 5.75 -5.48 -1.36
CA ILE A 4 5.04 -4.70 -0.33
C ILE A 4 4.90 -3.24 -0.77
N GLU A 5 5.96 -2.63 -1.32
CA GLU A 5 5.93 -1.27 -1.86
C GLU A 5 4.82 -1.10 -2.91
N TYR A 6 4.70 -2.04 -3.85
CA TYR A 6 3.63 -2.01 -4.86
C TYR A 6 2.25 -2.12 -4.22
N GLY A 7 2.10 -3.01 -3.23
CA GLY A 7 0.88 -3.13 -2.44
C GLY A 7 0.50 -1.82 -1.75
N ASP A 8 1.43 -1.22 -1.04
CA ASP A 8 1.23 0.06 -0.35
C ASP A 8 0.83 1.18 -1.30
N MET A 9 1.51 1.31 -2.44
CA MET A 9 1.20 2.34 -3.44
C MET A 9 -0.18 2.14 -4.06
N GLN A 10 -0.56 0.89 -4.35
CA GLN A 10 -1.90 0.57 -4.86
C GLN A 10 -2.99 0.93 -3.86
N LEU A 11 -2.81 0.55 -2.59
CA LEU A 11 -3.78 0.85 -1.52
C LEU A 11 -3.96 2.35 -1.31
N ILE A 12 -2.87 3.12 -1.37
CA ILE A 12 -2.91 4.59 -1.29
C ILE A 12 -3.64 5.17 -2.52
N ALA A 13 -3.37 4.65 -3.73
CA ALA A 13 -4.05 5.09 -4.94
C ALA A 13 -5.56 4.79 -4.89
N GLU A 14 -5.98 3.66 -4.34
CA GLU A 14 -7.38 3.32 -4.14
C GLU A 14 -8.05 4.24 -3.11
N ALA A 15 -7.38 4.51 -1.98
CA ALA A 15 -7.88 5.45 -0.99
C ALA A 15 -8.02 6.87 -1.58
N TYR A 16 -7.02 7.33 -2.34
CA TYR A 16 -7.10 8.57 -3.11
C TYR A 16 -8.30 8.56 -4.07
N GLY A 17 -8.48 7.48 -4.83
CA GLY A 17 -9.59 7.33 -5.77
C GLY A 17 -10.95 7.42 -5.09
N VAL A 18 -11.13 6.82 -3.91
CA VAL A 18 -12.36 6.93 -3.11
C VAL A 18 -12.57 8.38 -2.65
N LEU A 19 -11.56 9.02 -2.08
CA LEU A 19 -11.68 10.41 -1.61
C LEU A 19 -11.97 11.39 -2.75
N CYS A 20 -11.30 11.23 -3.89
CA CYS A 20 -11.46 12.10 -5.05
C CYS A 20 -12.80 11.86 -5.76
N THR A 21 -13.11 10.60 -6.13
CA THR A 21 -14.22 10.30 -7.05
C THR A 21 -15.54 10.00 -6.35
N VAL A 22 -15.53 9.48 -5.14
CA VAL A 22 -16.72 9.11 -4.37
C VAL A 22 -17.06 10.21 -3.36
N ALA A 23 -16.07 10.68 -2.61
CA ALA A 23 -16.27 11.74 -1.61
C ALA A 23 -16.20 13.15 -2.20
N GLY A 24 -15.71 13.32 -3.44
CA GLY A 24 -15.59 14.63 -4.10
C GLY A 24 -14.62 15.59 -3.41
N LYS A 25 -13.59 15.06 -2.71
CA LYS A 25 -12.61 15.86 -1.99
C LYS A 25 -11.63 16.55 -2.94
N THR A 26 -11.28 17.79 -2.62
CA THR A 26 -10.22 18.54 -3.29
C THR A 26 -8.83 18.02 -2.91
N ASN A 27 -7.80 18.40 -3.69
CA ASN A 27 -6.41 18.00 -3.37
C ASN A 27 -5.97 18.51 -2.00
N ASP A 28 -6.35 19.73 -1.60
CA ASP A 28 -6.03 20.27 -0.28
C ASP A 28 -6.71 19.48 0.85
N GLU A 29 -8.01 19.16 0.72
CA GLU A 29 -8.74 18.35 1.70
C GLU A 29 -8.14 16.93 1.82
N MET A 30 -7.78 16.30 0.70
CA MET A 30 -7.13 15.00 0.70
C MET A 30 -5.73 15.08 1.34
N ALA A 31 -4.97 16.14 1.09
CA ALA A 31 -3.68 16.36 1.73
C ALA A 31 -3.79 16.44 3.25
N GLU A 32 -4.80 17.16 3.78
CA GLU A 32 -5.06 17.23 5.22
C GLU A 32 -5.46 15.86 5.79
N ILE A 33 -6.28 15.09 5.09
CA ILE A 33 -6.67 13.73 5.49
C ILE A 33 -5.44 12.83 5.59
N PHE A 34 -4.60 12.76 4.53
CA PHE A 34 -3.39 11.94 4.54
C PHE A 34 -2.37 12.41 5.59
N ALA A 35 -2.22 13.73 5.80
CA ALA A 35 -1.36 14.26 6.85
C ALA A 35 -1.84 13.84 8.24
N SER A 36 -3.14 13.94 8.52
CA SER A 36 -3.74 13.47 9.77
C SER A 36 -3.54 11.96 9.97
N TRP A 37 -3.69 11.16 8.92
CA TRP A 37 -3.44 9.73 8.99
C TRP A 37 -1.98 9.39 9.28
N ASN A 38 -1.04 10.24 8.84
CA ASN A 38 0.38 10.06 9.11
C ASN A 38 0.79 10.36 10.56
N GLU A 39 -0.06 11.04 11.34
CA GLU A 39 0.18 11.28 12.77
C GLU A 39 -0.16 10.06 13.64
N GLY A 40 -0.79 9.01 13.07
CA GLY A 40 -1.27 7.83 13.77
C GLY A 40 -0.67 6.52 13.27
N LYS A 41 -1.48 5.46 13.34
CA LYS A 41 -1.09 4.09 12.97
C LYS A 41 -0.67 3.92 11.50
N LEU A 42 -1.12 4.80 10.62
CA LEU A 42 -0.74 4.82 9.20
C LEU A 42 0.59 5.56 8.93
N SER A 43 1.25 6.09 9.96
CA SER A 43 2.52 6.81 9.81
C SER A 43 3.51 5.98 9.00
N SER A 44 3.86 6.51 7.84
CA SER A 44 4.78 5.86 6.89
C SER A 44 5.30 6.86 5.87
N TYR A 45 6.44 6.53 5.26
CA TYR A 45 7.04 7.37 4.22
C TYR A 45 6.08 7.65 3.06
N LEU A 46 5.36 6.62 2.57
CA LEU A 46 4.45 6.78 1.43
C LEU A 46 3.21 7.62 1.79
N ILE A 47 2.68 7.54 2.99
CA ILE A 47 1.57 8.40 3.44
C ILE A 47 2.06 9.85 3.60
N GLU A 48 3.25 10.05 4.18
CA GLU A 48 3.89 11.36 4.32
C GLU A 48 4.03 12.08 2.98
N ILE A 49 4.69 11.43 2.01
CA ILE A 49 4.90 12.04 0.68
C ILE A 49 3.59 12.18 -0.12
N THR A 50 2.58 11.36 0.13
CA THR A 50 1.27 11.51 -0.51
C THR A 50 0.62 12.84 -0.10
N ALA A 51 0.67 13.20 1.19
CA ALA A 51 0.18 14.49 1.65
C ALA A 51 0.96 15.67 1.04
N GLU A 52 2.29 15.54 0.93
CA GLU A 52 3.13 16.56 0.31
C GLU A 52 2.84 16.73 -1.18
N ILE A 53 2.73 15.62 -1.93
CA ILE A 53 2.41 15.63 -3.37
C ILE A 53 1.08 16.31 -3.62
N LEU A 54 0.06 16.03 -2.82
CA LEU A 54 -1.27 16.61 -2.97
C LEU A 54 -1.30 18.12 -2.70
N ARG A 55 -0.38 18.64 -1.86
CA ARG A 55 -0.24 20.09 -1.59
C ARG A 55 0.63 20.82 -2.62
N HIS A 56 1.45 20.07 -3.37
CA HIS A 56 2.44 20.69 -4.23
C HIS A 56 1.79 21.47 -5.37
N ARG A 57 2.10 22.78 -5.44
CA ARG A 57 1.61 23.70 -6.48
C ARG A 57 2.75 24.18 -7.35
N GLU A 58 2.43 24.30 -8.62
CA GLU A 58 3.26 24.96 -9.62
C GLU A 58 3.27 26.50 -9.41
N PRO A 59 4.21 27.24 -10.02
CA PRO A 59 4.24 28.71 -9.95
C PRO A 59 2.96 29.39 -10.43
N ASP A 60 2.19 28.74 -11.31
CA ASP A 60 0.90 29.23 -11.81
C ASP A 60 -0.29 28.97 -10.87
N GLY A 61 -0.02 28.35 -9.70
CA GLY A 61 -1.01 27.99 -8.68
C GLY A 61 -1.76 26.68 -8.93
N SER A 62 -1.53 26.01 -10.07
CA SER A 62 -2.12 24.69 -10.35
C SER A 62 -1.43 23.59 -9.54
N TYR A 63 -2.11 22.47 -9.28
CA TYR A 63 -1.50 21.34 -8.63
C TYR A 63 -0.64 20.54 -9.60
N LEU A 64 0.58 20.17 -9.18
CA LEU A 64 1.46 19.35 -9.99
C LEU A 64 0.86 17.98 -10.29
N ILE A 65 0.16 17.39 -9.33
CA ILE A 65 -0.46 16.06 -9.50
C ILE A 65 -1.43 16.01 -10.67
N ASP A 66 -2.12 17.08 -10.96
CA ASP A 66 -3.07 17.16 -12.09
C ASP A 66 -2.39 17.19 -13.46
N LYS A 67 -1.06 17.42 -13.47
CA LYS A 67 -0.22 17.48 -14.68
C LYS A 67 0.64 16.23 -14.87
N ILE A 68 0.69 15.35 -13.88
CA ILE A 68 1.45 14.10 -13.95
C ILE A 68 0.75 13.11 -14.90
N LEU A 69 1.54 12.46 -15.74
CA LEU A 69 1.01 11.42 -16.64
C LEU A 69 0.34 10.31 -15.82
N ASP A 70 -0.92 10.05 -16.14
CA ASP A 70 -1.70 8.97 -15.53
C ASP A 70 -1.26 7.59 -16.07
N ALA A 71 -0.04 7.20 -15.73
CA ALA A 71 0.52 5.89 -16.07
C ALA A 71 1.60 5.49 -15.07
N ALA A 72 1.47 4.31 -14.48
CA ALA A 72 2.48 3.74 -13.59
C ALA A 72 3.29 2.67 -14.33
N GLY A 73 4.60 2.90 -14.42
CA GLY A 73 5.54 1.91 -14.94
C GLY A 73 6.01 0.92 -13.86
N GLN A 74 6.76 -0.11 -14.29
CA GLN A 74 7.44 -1.03 -13.39
C GLN A 74 8.82 -1.42 -13.93
N LYS A 75 9.78 -1.58 -12.99
CA LYS A 75 11.14 -2.08 -13.32
C LYS A 75 11.28 -3.59 -13.09
N GLY A 76 10.19 -4.29 -12.78
CA GLY A 76 10.13 -5.74 -12.62
C GLY A 76 10.36 -6.26 -11.20
N THR A 77 10.72 -5.43 -10.23
CA THR A 77 11.00 -5.87 -8.85
C THR A 77 9.75 -6.37 -8.12
N GLY A 78 8.60 -5.72 -8.28
CA GLY A 78 7.31 -6.22 -7.78
C GLY A 78 6.89 -7.52 -8.48
N LYS A 79 7.11 -7.62 -9.80
CA LYS A 79 6.84 -8.84 -10.57
C LYS A 79 7.62 -10.04 -10.03
N TRP A 80 8.87 -9.86 -9.61
CA TRP A 80 9.66 -10.95 -9.02
C TRP A 80 9.02 -11.51 -7.75
N SER A 81 8.42 -10.67 -6.91
CA SER A 81 7.69 -11.15 -5.73
C SER A 81 6.56 -12.10 -6.11
N VAL A 82 5.80 -11.77 -7.17
CA VAL A 82 4.69 -12.62 -7.66
C VAL A 82 5.21 -13.92 -8.27
N ILE A 83 6.28 -13.89 -9.08
CA ILE A 83 6.90 -15.09 -9.65
C ILE A 83 7.34 -16.03 -8.51
N ASN A 84 8.12 -15.51 -7.56
CA ASN A 84 8.58 -16.31 -6.41
C ASN A 84 7.41 -16.84 -5.56
N SER A 85 6.32 -16.10 -5.45
CA SER A 85 5.14 -16.58 -4.71
C SER A 85 4.54 -17.84 -5.32
N LEU A 86 4.51 -17.91 -6.65
CA LEU A 86 4.05 -19.10 -7.37
C LEU A 86 5.04 -20.26 -7.23
N GLU A 87 6.34 -19.99 -7.28
CA GLU A 87 7.39 -21.00 -7.10
C GLU A 87 7.37 -21.61 -5.71
N TYR A 88 7.18 -20.81 -4.67
CA TYR A 88 7.12 -21.27 -3.28
C TYR A 88 5.70 -21.64 -2.82
N GLY A 89 4.69 -21.56 -3.68
CA GLY A 89 3.29 -21.85 -3.32
C GLY A 89 2.70 -20.92 -2.26
N GLN A 90 3.27 -19.71 -2.08
CA GLN A 90 2.84 -18.76 -1.07
C GLN A 90 1.85 -17.73 -1.65
N PRO A 91 0.60 -17.65 -1.17
CA PRO A 91 -0.38 -16.69 -1.68
C PRO A 91 0.02 -15.23 -1.43
N LEU A 92 0.12 -14.42 -2.49
CA LEU A 92 0.39 -12.98 -2.44
C LEU A 92 -0.69 -12.18 -3.18
N ASN A 93 -1.95 -12.44 -2.89
CA ASN A 93 -3.06 -11.91 -3.68
C ASN A 93 -3.08 -10.38 -3.78
N LEU A 94 -2.87 -9.68 -2.67
CA LEU A 94 -2.83 -8.22 -2.65
C LEU A 94 -1.65 -7.68 -3.47
N ILE A 95 -0.45 -8.21 -3.24
CA ILE A 95 0.76 -7.80 -3.96
C ILE A 95 0.64 -8.14 -5.45
N ALA A 96 0.10 -9.30 -5.80
CA ALA A 96 -0.12 -9.70 -7.20
C ALA A 96 -1.09 -8.75 -7.90
N THR A 97 -2.21 -8.42 -7.26
CA THR A 97 -3.16 -7.43 -7.77
C THR A 97 -2.47 -6.10 -8.03
N ALA A 98 -1.68 -5.59 -7.08
CA ALA A 98 -0.93 -4.34 -7.26
C ALA A 98 0.04 -4.38 -8.46
N VAL A 99 0.66 -5.53 -8.72
CA VAL A 99 1.53 -5.71 -9.92
C VAL A 99 0.71 -5.69 -11.21
N TYR A 100 -0.47 -6.32 -11.23
CA TYR A 100 -1.36 -6.31 -12.40
C TYR A 100 -1.93 -4.92 -12.66
N GLU A 101 -2.32 -4.18 -11.64
CA GLU A 101 -2.80 -2.80 -11.73
C GLU A 101 -1.73 -1.86 -12.36
N ARG A 102 -0.44 -2.10 -12.08
CA ARG A 102 0.65 -1.40 -12.78
C ARG A 102 0.63 -1.64 -14.29
N SER A 103 0.35 -2.87 -14.71
CA SER A 103 0.27 -3.22 -16.12
C SER A 103 -0.96 -2.60 -16.77
N LEU A 104 -2.09 -2.60 -16.08
CA LEU A 104 -3.32 -1.93 -16.53
C LEU A 104 -3.12 -0.40 -16.59
N SER A 105 -2.49 0.19 -15.59
CA SER A 105 -2.17 1.62 -15.57
C SER A 105 -1.30 2.04 -16.75
N ALA A 106 -0.34 1.22 -17.14
CA ALA A 106 0.54 1.48 -18.30
C ALA A 106 -0.19 1.40 -19.65
N ALA A 107 -1.34 0.72 -19.74
CA ALA A 107 -2.12 0.56 -20.96
C ALA A 107 -3.01 1.80 -21.24
N VAL A 108 -2.39 2.97 -21.40
CA VAL A 108 -3.09 4.27 -21.46
C VAL A 108 -4.10 4.33 -22.60
N GLU A 109 -3.71 3.92 -23.81
CA GLU A 109 -4.58 3.94 -25.00
C GLU A 109 -5.83 3.07 -24.79
N LEU A 110 -5.64 1.84 -24.29
CA LEU A 110 -6.74 0.93 -23.99
C LEU A 110 -7.69 1.51 -22.94
N ARG A 111 -7.15 2.12 -21.87
CA ARG A 111 -7.97 2.77 -20.82
C ARG A 111 -8.76 3.95 -21.36
N GLN A 112 -8.17 4.76 -22.24
CA GLN A 112 -8.83 5.88 -22.90
C GLN A 112 -9.96 5.41 -23.81
N GLU A 113 -9.70 4.39 -24.63
CA GLU A 113 -10.71 3.79 -25.51
C GLU A 113 -11.87 3.21 -24.69
N ALA A 114 -11.58 2.41 -23.68
CA ALA A 114 -12.61 1.87 -22.78
C ALA A 114 -13.42 2.96 -22.08
N SER A 115 -12.77 4.03 -21.63
CA SER A 115 -13.45 5.17 -20.99
C SER A 115 -14.40 5.90 -21.93
N SER A 116 -14.13 5.91 -23.25
CA SER A 116 -15.02 6.51 -24.24
C SER A 116 -16.30 5.67 -24.50
N VAL A 117 -16.18 4.33 -24.31
CA VAL A 117 -17.27 3.37 -24.54
C VAL A 117 -18.13 3.20 -23.26
N TYR A 118 -17.46 3.07 -22.12
CA TYR A 118 -18.10 2.80 -20.83
C TYR A 118 -18.18 4.09 -20.00
N LEU A 119 -19.23 4.88 -20.24
CA LEU A 119 -19.44 6.13 -19.52
C LEU A 119 -19.66 5.85 -18.03
N ARG A 120 -18.82 6.44 -17.19
CA ARG A 120 -18.95 6.34 -15.75
C ARG A 120 -20.02 7.32 -15.28
N SER A 121 -21.06 6.82 -14.60
CA SER A 121 -21.95 7.67 -13.82
C SER A 121 -21.18 8.24 -12.64
N GLN A 122 -20.89 9.55 -12.64
CA GLN A 122 -20.36 10.22 -11.46
C GLN A 122 -21.46 10.29 -10.41
N ARG A 123 -21.38 9.47 -9.39
CA ARG A 123 -22.18 9.59 -8.17
C ARG A 123 -21.23 9.94 -7.04
N THR A 124 -21.22 11.19 -6.62
CA THR A 124 -20.70 11.56 -5.29
C THR A 124 -21.70 11.07 -4.26
N LEU A 125 -21.18 10.43 -3.23
CA LEU A 125 -21.97 10.04 -2.06
C LEU A 125 -21.81 11.13 -1.00
N ASP A 126 -22.80 11.23 -0.12
CA ASP A 126 -22.66 12.01 1.11
C ASP A 126 -21.64 11.30 2.02
N PHE A 127 -20.37 11.66 1.84
CA PHE A 127 -19.24 11.01 2.48
C PHE A 127 -18.93 11.69 3.80
N THR A 128 -19.24 11.02 4.88
CA THR A 128 -19.18 11.54 6.25
C THR A 128 -17.78 11.40 6.86
N GLU A 129 -17.58 11.99 8.02
CA GLU A 129 -16.38 11.78 8.85
C GLU A 129 -16.24 10.30 9.29
N ALA A 130 -17.37 9.63 9.54
CA ALA A 130 -17.37 8.19 9.85
C ALA A 130 -16.88 7.34 8.67
N ASP A 131 -17.22 7.71 7.43
CA ASP A 131 -16.74 7.02 6.22
C ASP A 131 -15.25 7.27 6.01
N THR A 132 -14.76 8.48 6.29
CA THR A 132 -13.32 8.79 6.27
C THR A 132 -12.55 7.95 7.28
N LEU A 133 -13.09 7.77 8.49
CA LEU A 133 -12.50 6.90 9.51
C LEU A 133 -12.54 5.43 9.10
N ALA A 134 -13.62 4.97 8.48
CA ALA A 134 -13.75 3.61 7.96
C ALA A 134 -12.72 3.35 6.85
N LEU A 135 -12.52 4.30 5.94
CA LEU A 135 -11.49 4.23 4.90
C LEU A 135 -10.08 4.17 5.50
N GLN A 136 -9.79 4.99 6.51
CA GLN A 136 -8.51 4.96 7.25
C GLN A 136 -8.23 3.59 7.85
N ARG A 137 -9.22 3.00 8.53
CA ARG A 137 -9.12 1.67 9.14
C ARG A 137 -8.92 0.58 8.07
N SER A 138 -9.68 0.67 6.97
CA SER A 138 -9.54 -0.27 5.86
C SER A 138 -8.16 -0.20 5.22
N LEU A 139 -7.62 1.00 5.01
CA LEU A 139 -6.27 1.20 4.50
C LEU A 139 -5.23 0.59 5.45
N TYR A 140 -5.35 0.83 6.75
CA TYR A 140 -4.43 0.30 7.76
C TYR A 140 -4.45 -1.23 7.81
N ALA A 141 -5.63 -1.84 7.86
CA ALA A 141 -5.78 -3.29 7.85
C ALA A 141 -5.20 -3.92 6.56
N SER A 142 -5.46 -3.30 5.42
CA SER A 142 -4.94 -3.76 4.13
C SER A 142 -3.41 -3.64 4.04
N LYS A 143 -2.81 -2.58 4.60
CA LYS A 143 -1.35 -2.46 4.72
C LYS A 143 -0.76 -3.58 5.57
N ILE A 144 -1.36 -3.89 6.72
CA ILE A 144 -0.93 -5.03 7.55
C ILE A 144 -0.97 -6.33 6.73
N VAL A 145 -2.01 -6.57 5.94
CA VAL A 145 -2.11 -7.75 5.07
C VAL A 145 -1.01 -7.77 4.02
N SER A 146 -0.70 -6.63 3.39
CA SER A 146 0.40 -6.51 2.41
C SER A 146 1.74 -6.92 3.01
N TYR A 147 2.07 -6.40 4.20
CA TYR A 147 3.31 -6.78 4.90
C TYR A 147 3.28 -8.25 5.34
N ALA A 148 2.16 -8.73 5.86
CA ALA A 148 2.03 -10.13 6.25
C ALA A 148 2.28 -11.09 5.08
N GLN A 149 1.77 -10.78 3.88
CA GLN A 149 2.06 -11.54 2.66
C GLN A 149 3.55 -11.52 2.31
N GLY A 150 4.19 -10.35 2.37
CA GLY A 150 5.62 -10.22 2.08
C GLY A 150 6.51 -11.00 3.07
N PHE A 151 6.20 -10.95 4.37
CA PHE A 151 6.91 -11.71 5.40
C PHE A 151 6.67 -13.22 5.27
N ALA A 152 5.45 -13.65 4.93
CA ALA A 152 5.15 -15.06 4.68
C ALA A 152 5.96 -15.61 3.50
N LEU A 153 6.13 -14.83 2.41
CA LEU A 153 7.00 -15.22 1.30
C LEU A 153 8.46 -15.35 1.73
N LEU A 154 8.98 -14.41 2.53
CA LEU A 154 10.35 -14.48 3.05
C LEU A 154 10.54 -15.72 3.92
N GLN A 155 9.57 -16.04 4.76
CA GLN A 155 9.61 -17.22 5.63
C GLN A 155 9.66 -18.52 4.83
N GLU A 156 8.80 -18.66 3.81
CA GLU A 156 8.80 -19.88 2.99
C GLU A 156 10.06 -20.00 2.14
N ALA A 157 10.52 -18.90 1.53
CA ALA A 157 11.78 -18.87 0.81
C ALA A 157 12.98 -19.23 1.71
N SER A 158 12.99 -18.73 2.95
CA SER A 158 14.02 -19.04 3.95
C SER A 158 14.05 -20.53 4.30
N LYS A 159 12.88 -21.13 4.47
CA LYS A 159 12.71 -22.55 4.78
C LYS A 159 13.20 -23.43 3.62
N GLU A 160 12.72 -23.18 2.41
CA GLU A 160 13.08 -23.96 1.21
C GLU A 160 14.60 -23.89 0.90
N ASN A 161 15.18 -22.70 1.04
CA ASN A 161 16.60 -22.50 0.74
C ASN A 161 17.53 -22.66 1.95
N LYS A 162 17.00 -22.97 3.13
CA LYS A 162 17.75 -23.14 4.38
C LYS A 162 18.60 -21.94 4.76
N TRP A 163 18.05 -20.72 4.56
CA TRP A 163 18.77 -19.46 4.82
C TRP A 163 18.76 -19.04 6.30
N SER A 164 17.83 -19.56 7.09
CA SER A 164 17.66 -19.18 8.50
C SER A 164 17.52 -17.66 8.69
N LEU A 165 16.65 -17.02 7.89
CA LEU A 165 16.44 -15.58 7.97
C LEU A 165 15.87 -15.18 9.33
N ASP A 166 16.46 -14.15 9.93
CA ASP A 166 15.91 -13.47 11.09
C ASP A 166 14.91 -12.38 10.64
N LEU A 167 13.62 -12.71 10.69
CA LEU A 167 12.54 -11.81 10.24
C LEU A 167 12.39 -10.56 11.12
N SER A 168 12.73 -10.66 12.41
CA SER A 168 12.78 -9.49 13.30
C SER A 168 13.85 -8.49 12.84
N SER A 169 15.05 -8.97 12.55
CA SER A 169 16.13 -8.13 12.01
C SER A 169 15.76 -7.51 10.67
N ILE A 170 15.10 -8.25 9.78
CA ILE A 170 14.63 -7.73 8.49
C ILE A 170 13.63 -6.57 8.71
N ALA A 171 12.65 -6.75 9.60
CA ALA A 171 11.70 -5.69 9.93
C ALA A 171 12.41 -4.46 10.49
N ARG A 172 13.42 -4.62 11.35
CA ARG A 172 14.23 -3.53 11.90
C ARG A 172 15.01 -2.78 10.83
N ILE A 173 15.59 -3.47 9.85
CA ILE A 173 16.29 -2.84 8.71
C ILE A 173 15.33 -1.95 7.91
N TRP A 174 14.08 -2.37 7.72
CA TRP A 174 13.11 -1.63 6.91
C TRP A 174 12.48 -0.41 7.61
N ARG A 175 12.75 -0.21 8.91
CA ARG A 175 12.23 0.95 9.66
C ARG A 175 12.82 2.29 9.21
N ASN A 176 14.01 2.30 8.62
CA ASN A 176 14.69 3.53 8.19
C ASN A 176 15.37 3.35 6.83
N GLY A 177 15.39 4.43 6.04
CA GLY A 177 16.14 4.47 4.79
C GLY A 177 15.54 3.66 3.64
N CYS A 178 14.28 3.26 3.71
CA CYS A 178 13.58 2.59 2.61
C CYS A 178 12.15 3.11 2.41
N ILE A 179 11.59 2.83 1.24
CA ILE A 179 10.28 3.32 0.80
C ILE A 179 9.14 2.76 1.66
N ILE A 180 9.25 1.53 2.15
CA ILE A 180 8.23 0.89 2.98
C ILE A 180 8.36 1.19 4.48
N ARG A 181 9.16 2.19 4.88
CA ARG A 181 9.22 2.66 6.26
C ARG A 181 7.83 2.95 6.80
N SER A 182 7.46 2.28 7.90
CA SER A 182 6.13 2.37 8.50
C SER A 182 6.22 2.19 10.01
N ALA A 183 5.32 2.82 10.77
CA ALA A 183 5.31 2.75 12.24
C ALA A 183 5.24 1.29 12.74
N PHE A 184 4.33 0.48 12.20
CA PHE A 184 4.13 -0.90 12.64
C PHE A 184 5.23 -1.91 12.25
N LEU A 185 6.30 -1.49 11.58
CA LEU A 185 7.49 -2.35 11.41
C LEU A 185 8.18 -2.69 12.74
N SER A 186 8.04 -1.83 13.74
CA SER A 186 8.51 -2.14 15.10
C SER A 186 7.67 -3.27 15.70
N ASP A 187 6.35 -3.24 15.54
CA ASP A 187 5.45 -4.28 16.04
C ASP A 187 5.68 -5.61 15.31
N ILE A 188 6.02 -5.57 14.01
CA ILE A 188 6.43 -6.77 13.26
C ILE A 188 7.72 -7.36 13.85
N ALA A 189 8.73 -6.51 14.11
CA ALA A 189 9.99 -6.96 14.68
C ALA A 189 9.79 -7.60 16.05
N GLU A 190 8.98 -6.97 16.92
CA GLU A 190 8.65 -7.49 18.25
C GLU A 190 7.86 -8.80 18.19
N ALA A 191 6.93 -8.93 17.24
CA ALA A 191 6.17 -10.16 17.06
C ALA A 191 7.08 -11.37 16.74
N TYR A 192 8.02 -11.21 15.80
CA TYR A 192 8.97 -12.26 15.46
C TYR A 192 10.07 -12.48 16.50
N GLU A 193 10.42 -11.46 17.29
CA GLU A 193 11.34 -11.60 18.42
C GLU A 193 10.70 -12.39 19.58
N ALA A 194 9.44 -12.09 19.88
CA ALA A 194 8.69 -12.81 20.91
C ALA A 194 8.34 -14.24 20.51
N GLN A 195 8.13 -14.50 19.23
CA GLN A 195 7.78 -15.81 18.69
C GLN A 195 8.53 -16.08 17.37
N PRO A 196 9.79 -16.57 17.45
CA PRO A 196 10.61 -16.83 16.25
C PRO A 196 10.03 -17.86 15.27
N ASP A 197 9.18 -18.77 15.76
CA ASP A 197 8.46 -19.80 14.99
C ASP A 197 7.04 -19.38 14.58
N LEU A 198 6.69 -18.09 14.69
CA LEU A 198 5.41 -17.54 14.29
C LEU A 198 5.11 -17.90 12.82
N GLN A 199 4.06 -18.68 12.60
CA GLN A 199 3.73 -19.22 11.27
C GLN A 199 3.22 -18.15 10.29
N HIS A 200 2.57 -17.11 10.78
CA HIS A 200 2.04 -16.02 9.97
C HIS A 200 1.83 -14.79 10.84
N LEU A 201 2.21 -13.62 10.32
CA LEU A 201 2.15 -12.35 11.08
C LEU A 201 0.76 -12.05 11.65
N LEU A 202 -0.32 -12.35 10.92
CA LEU A 202 -1.70 -12.14 11.38
C LEU A 202 -2.09 -13.04 12.57
N LEU A 203 -1.27 -14.01 12.96
CA LEU A 203 -1.46 -14.83 14.15
C LEU A 203 -0.81 -14.22 15.40
N ALA A 204 0.02 -13.19 15.27
CA ALA A 204 0.57 -12.49 16.41
C ALA A 204 -0.53 -11.71 17.16
N PRO A 205 -0.53 -11.72 18.50
CA PRO A 205 -1.60 -11.09 19.32
C PRO A 205 -1.86 -9.63 18.96
N PHE A 206 -0.81 -8.84 18.74
CA PHE A 206 -0.93 -7.44 18.32
C PHE A 206 -1.74 -7.32 17.03
N PHE A 207 -1.37 -8.03 15.96
CA PHE A 207 -2.05 -7.93 14.67
C PHE A 207 -3.44 -8.54 14.67
N GLN A 208 -3.70 -9.56 15.51
CA GLN A 208 -5.07 -10.04 15.73
C GLN A 208 -5.96 -8.95 16.35
N HIS A 209 -5.42 -8.15 17.27
CA HIS A 209 -6.16 -7.05 17.88
C HIS A 209 -6.43 -5.92 16.88
N GLU A 210 -5.44 -5.59 16.05
CA GLU A 210 -5.53 -4.50 15.08
C GLU A 210 -6.51 -4.77 13.92
N ILE A 211 -6.70 -6.04 13.55
CA ILE A 211 -7.58 -6.45 12.43
C ILE A 211 -9.03 -6.67 12.88
N LYS A 212 -9.28 -6.99 14.14
CA LYS A 212 -10.63 -7.19 14.71
C LYS A 212 -11.35 -5.87 15.01
#